data_0636abd9d5af68c633738d2c208ca904
#
_entry.id   0636abd9d5af68c633738d2c208ca904
#
_cell.length_a   1.000
_cell.length_b   1.000
_cell.length_c   1.000
_cell.angle_alpha   90.00
_cell.angle_beta   90.00
_cell.angle_gamma   90.00
#
_symmetry.space_group_name_H-M   'P 1'
#
loop_
_entity.id
_entity.type
_entity.pdbx_description
1 polymer ?
#
loop_
_entity_poly.entity_id
_entity_poly.type
_entity_poly.pdbx_seq_one_letter_code
_entity_poly.pdbx_strand_id
1 'polypeptide(L)'
;MTTCFPATRLPGYSVNVPIAETCLPTAMCMKTCYFARGAASWANSLRHQRKVHASMQSDPVAFAERVAMEYDNLGLTFIRWNGGGDLFEESVTTVNYLAKMRPDLVIWVVTRVPKWAALIEQAPNVFVHFSLDKHSLARRESFLKHKPRTSNYFFSYQCDEGEVPPLENLENVAV
;
A
#
# COMPACT_ATOMS: atom_id res chain seq x y z
N MET A 1 8.27 -22.16 -6.07
CA MET A 1 7.86 -20.81 -6.46
C MET A 1 7.55 -20.00 -5.21
N THR A 2 7.95 -18.73 -5.15
CA THR A 2 7.61 -17.87 -4.00
C THR A 2 6.28 -17.20 -4.32
N THR A 3 5.25 -17.45 -3.51
CA THR A 3 3.93 -16.82 -3.68
C THR A 3 4.02 -15.31 -3.45
N CYS A 4 3.31 -14.51 -4.24
CA CYS A 4 3.19 -13.06 -4.04
C CYS A 4 2.30 -12.75 -2.82
N PHE A 5 1.44 -13.68 -2.42
CA PHE A 5 0.42 -13.47 -1.41
C PHE A 5 0.61 -14.40 -0.20
N PRO A 6 1.13 -13.90 0.92
CA PRO A 6 1.03 -14.65 2.17
C PRO A 6 -0.43 -14.70 2.62
N ALA A 7 -0.86 -15.83 3.15
CA ALA A 7 -2.14 -15.92 3.85
C ALA A 7 -2.12 -14.95 5.05
N THR A 8 -3.05 -14.02 5.09
CA THR A 8 -3.22 -13.07 6.19
C THR A 8 -4.54 -13.29 6.90
N ARG A 9 -4.61 -12.94 8.20
CA ARG A 9 -5.87 -12.95 8.96
C ARG A 9 -6.80 -11.78 8.59
N LEU A 10 -6.30 -10.81 7.82
CA LEU A 10 -7.11 -9.72 7.28
C LEU A 10 -7.86 -10.22 6.06
N PRO A 11 -9.10 -9.74 5.84
CA PRO A 11 -9.83 -10.13 4.64
C PRO A 11 -9.05 -9.70 3.39
N GLY A 12 -8.79 -10.69 2.53
CA GLY A 12 -8.06 -10.51 1.28
C GLY A 12 -6.57 -10.82 1.37
N TYR A 13 -5.98 -10.97 0.19
CA TYR A 13 -4.56 -11.20 0.00
C TYR A 13 -3.81 -9.88 -0.09
N SER A 14 -2.58 -9.84 0.40
CA SER A 14 -1.79 -8.62 0.37
C SER A 14 -0.41 -8.83 -0.24
N VAL A 15 0.03 -7.87 -1.04
CA VAL A 15 1.42 -7.71 -1.44
C VAL A 15 2.14 -6.93 -0.36
N ASN A 16 3.21 -7.50 0.21
CA ASN A 16 3.95 -6.91 1.32
C ASN A 16 5.43 -6.80 0.96
N VAL A 17 6.02 -5.68 1.37
CA VAL A 17 7.44 -5.36 1.21
C VAL A 17 8.06 -4.98 2.56
N PRO A 18 9.40 -4.99 2.70
CA PRO A 18 10.05 -4.72 3.98
C PRO A 18 9.78 -3.31 4.50
N ILE A 19 9.23 -3.22 5.71
CA ILE A 19 8.92 -1.92 6.35
C ILE A 19 10.17 -1.07 6.60
N ALA A 20 11.31 -1.69 6.91
CA ALA A 20 12.56 -0.98 7.18
C ALA A 20 13.18 -0.35 5.92
N GLU A 21 12.81 -0.81 4.74
CA GLU A 21 13.41 -0.42 3.46
C GLU A 21 12.50 0.53 2.66
N THR A 22 11.17 0.47 2.88
CA THR A 22 10.19 1.19 2.06
C THR A 22 9.38 2.23 2.82
N CYS A 23 9.16 2.04 4.13
CA CYS A 23 8.35 2.96 4.91
C CYS A 23 9.06 4.27 5.26
N LEU A 24 8.24 5.33 5.34
CA LEU A 24 8.57 6.60 5.99
C LEU A 24 7.72 6.73 7.27
N PRO A 25 8.03 5.96 8.33
CA PRO A 25 7.18 5.90 9.51
C PRO A 25 7.21 7.19 10.32
N THR A 26 6.11 7.48 11.01
CA THR A 26 6.06 8.45 12.11
C THR A 26 6.27 7.73 13.45
N ALA A 27 6.46 8.49 14.52
CA ALA A 27 6.56 7.92 15.86
C ALA A 27 5.28 7.14 16.25
N MET A 28 4.10 7.65 15.88
CA MET A 28 2.83 6.98 16.11
C MET A 28 2.73 5.68 15.28
N CYS A 29 3.05 5.75 13.99
CA CYS A 29 3.06 4.57 13.13
C CYS A 29 3.97 3.46 13.68
N MET A 30 5.17 3.79 14.13
CA MET A 30 6.10 2.83 14.73
C MET A 30 5.55 2.21 16.03
N LYS A 31 4.91 3.02 16.88
CA LYS A 31 4.31 2.56 18.14
C LYS A 31 3.21 1.52 17.91
N THR A 32 2.42 1.67 16.86
CA THR A 32 1.23 0.85 16.59
C THR A 32 1.39 -0.14 15.44
N CYS A 33 2.54 -0.14 14.76
CA CYS A 33 2.77 -0.97 13.59
C CYS A 33 2.67 -2.47 13.91
N TYR A 34 1.60 -3.10 13.44
CA TYR A 34 1.41 -4.54 13.59
C TYR A 34 2.39 -5.36 12.75
N PHE A 35 2.93 -4.78 11.67
CA PHE A 35 3.91 -5.43 10.79
C PHE A 35 5.31 -5.46 11.40
N ALA A 36 5.61 -4.56 12.33
CA ALA A 36 6.86 -4.59 13.12
C ALA A 36 6.83 -5.64 14.23
N ARG A 37 5.72 -6.35 14.41
CA ARG A 37 5.49 -7.30 15.50
C ARG A 37 4.89 -8.61 14.98
N GLY A 38 4.95 -9.64 15.81
CA GLY A 38 4.33 -10.93 15.51
C GLY A 38 4.92 -11.62 14.27
N ALA A 39 4.12 -12.43 13.60
CA ALA A 39 4.54 -13.29 12.50
C ALA A 39 5.14 -12.52 11.30
N ALA A 40 4.73 -11.28 11.06
CA ALA A 40 5.27 -10.48 9.96
C ALA A 40 6.74 -10.10 10.16
N SER A 41 7.22 -10.05 11.40
CA SER A 41 8.62 -9.75 11.76
C SER A 41 9.52 -10.99 11.87
N TRP A 42 8.99 -12.19 11.69
CA TRP A 42 9.80 -13.41 11.74
C TRP A 42 10.75 -13.49 10.54
N ALA A 43 11.90 -14.13 10.73
CA ALA A 43 12.97 -14.21 9.72
C ALA A 43 12.48 -14.74 8.37
N ASN A 44 11.59 -15.74 8.35
CA ASN A 44 11.04 -16.28 7.12
C ASN A 44 10.12 -15.27 6.40
N SER A 45 9.28 -14.54 7.15
CA SER A 45 8.42 -13.49 6.60
C SER A 45 9.25 -12.33 6.03
N LEU A 46 10.27 -11.89 6.75
CA LEU A 46 11.18 -10.84 6.26
C LEU A 46 11.94 -11.27 5.01
N ARG A 47 12.39 -12.53 4.95
CA ARG A 47 13.04 -13.08 3.76
C ARG A 47 12.08 -13.09 2.57
N HIS A 48 10.82 -13.47 2.78
CA HIS A 48 9.78 -13.42 1.75
C HIS A 48 9.53 -12.00 1.26
N GLN A 49 9.31 -11.04 2.17
CA GLN A 49 9.10 -9.63 1.84
C GLN A 49 10.26 -9.05 1.02
N ARG A 50 11.52 -9.37 1.38
CA ARG A 50 12.70 -8.95 0.61
C ARG A 50 12.75 -9.56 -0.79
N LYS A 51 12.33 -10.83 -0.94
CA LYS A 51 12.23 -11.45 -2.27
C LYS A 51 11.16 -10.79 -3.13
N VAL A 52 10.02 -10.44 -2.56
CA VAL A 52 8.95 -9.71 -3.25
C VAL A 52 9.47 -8.33 -3.68
N HIS A 53 10.11 -7.59 -2.78
CA HIS A 53 10.70 -6.28 -3.05
C HIS A 53 11.75 -6.35 -4.17
N ALA A 54 12.74 -7.20 -4.03
CA ALA A 54 13.80 -7.40 -5.03
C ALA A 54 13.24 -7.81 -6.41
N SER A 55 12.19 -8.61 -6.42
CA SER A 55 11.53 -9.03 -7.66
C SER A 55 10.81 -7.88 -8.36
N MET A 56 10.12 -7.01 -7.60
CA MET A 56 9.54 -5.79 -8.18
C MET A 56 10.61 -4.83 -8.70
N GLN A 57 11.72 -4.65 -7.96
CA GLN A 57 12.81 -3.78 -8.38
C GLN A 57 13.50 -4.29 -9.65
N SER A 58 13.63 -5.60 -9.79
CA SER A 58 14.27 -6.21 -10.97
C SER A 58 13.42 -6.08 -12.23
N ASP A 59 12.12 -6.39 -12.13
CA ASP A 59 11.18 -6.32 -13.24
C ASP A 59 9.75 -6.11 -12.74
N PRO A 60 9.29 -4.86 -12.67
CA PRO A 60 7.96 -4.53 -12.15
C PRO A 60 6.83 -5.06 -13.05
N VAL A 61 7.06 -5.20 -14.35
CA VAL A 61 6.06 -5.72 -15.30
C VAL A 61 5.89 -7.23 -15.13
N ALA A 62 6.98 -7.98 -15.16
CA ALA A 62 6.94 -9.42 -14.92
C ALA A 62 6.42 -9.76 -13.53
N PHE A 63 6.65 -8.89 -12.54
CA PHE A 63 6.05 -9.06 -11.21
C PHE A 63 4.52 -8.88 -11.26
N ALA A 64 4.01 -7.87 -11.98
CA ALA A 64 2.56 -7.66 -12.14
C ALA A 64 1.90 -8.85 -12.85
N GLU A 65 2.53 -9.40 -13.88
CA GLU A 65 2.03 -10.59 -14.59
C GLU A 65 1.91 -11.81 -13.68
N ARG A 66 2.90 -12.02 -12.81
CA ARG A 66 2.83 -13.09 -11.80
C ARG A 66 1.70 -12.88 -10.79
N VAL A 67 1.52 -11.63 -10.33
CA VAL A 67 0.39 -11.29 -9.45
C VAL A 67 -0.93 -11.62 -10.12
N ALA A 68 -1.09 -11.28 -11.40
CA ALA A 68 -2.29 -11.58 -12.17
C ALA A 68 -2.52 -13.10 -12.30
N MET A 69 -1.47 -13.88 -12.57
CA MET A 69 -1.56 -15.34 -12.65
C MET A 69 -1.95 -15.96 -11.29
N GLU A 70 -1.36 -15.48 -10.18
CA GLU A 70 -1.74 -15.96 -8.84
C GLU A 70 -3.18 -15.58 -8.50
N TYR A 71 -3.61 -14.38 -8.92
CA TYR A 71 -5.00 -13.93 -8.80
C TYR A 71 -5.97 -14.91 -9.46
N ASP A 72 -5.70 -15.27 -10.72
CA ASP A 72 -6.54 -16.23 -11.46
C ASP A 72 -6.59 -17.59 -10.76
N ASN A 73 -5.45 -18.11 -10.33
CA ASN A 73 -5.35 -19.39 -9.67
C ASN A 73 -6.08 -19.45 -8.32
N LEU A 74 -6.19 -18.32 -7.63
CA LEU A 74 -6.80 -18.21 -6.30
C LEU A 74 -8.23 -17.69 -6.33
N GLY A 75 -8.75 -17.29 -7.50
CA GLY A 75 -10.09 -16.73 -7.67
C GLY A 75 -10.27 -15.42 -6.87
N LEU A 76 -9.24 -14.57 -6.81
CA LEU A 76 -9.28 -13.33 -6.05
C LEU A 76 -10.01 -12.21 -6.80
N THR A 77 -10.75 -11.39 -6.07
CA THR A 77 -11.42 -10.18 -6.58
C THR A 77 -10.84 -8.89 -6.02
N PHE A 78 -9.95 -9.00 -5.03
CA PHE A 78 -9.44 -7.87 -4.28
C PHE A 78 -8.01 -8.13 -3.81
N ILE A 79 -7.13 -7.13 -4.01
CA ILE A 79 -5.75 -7.13 -3.50
C ILE A 79 -5.52 -5.91 -2.64
N ARG A 80 -4.98 -6.11 -1.44
CA ARG A 80 -4.41 -5.05 -0.63
C ARG A 80 -2.93 -4.87 -0.99
N TRP A 81 -2.60 -3.73 -1.59
CA TRP A 81 -1.22 -3.36 -1.85
C TRP A 81 -0.63 -2.62 -0.66
N ASN A 82 0.53 -3.06 -0.20
CA ASN A 82 1.18 -2.59 1.03
C ASN A 82 0.35 -2.89 2.30
N GLY A 83 0.03 -4.16 2.53
CA GLY A 83 -0.38 -4.61 3.85
C GLY A 83 0.70 -4.36 4.90
N GLY A 84 1.97 -4.51 4.49
CA GLY A 84 3.18 -4.06 5.16
C GLY A 84 4.17 -3.47 4.17
N GLY A 85 4.97 -2.51 4.61
CA GLY A 85 5.80 -1.69 3.75
C GLY A 85 5.05 -0.51 3.15
N ASP A 86 5.65 0.17 2.19
CA ASP A 86 5.07 1.34 1.54
C ASP A 86 5.46 1.42 0.05
N LEU A 87 4.88 2.37 -0.68
CA LEU A 87 5.16 2.59 -2.09
C LEU A 87 6.61 3.03 -2.33
N PHE A 88 7.16 2.54 -3.43
CA PHE A 88 8.42 2.94 -4.04
C PHE A 88 8.23 2.97 -5.57
N GLU A 89 9.24 3.38 -6.32
CA GLU A 89 9.09 3.68 -7.74
C GLU A 89 8.56 2.50 -8.56
N GLU A 90 9.19 1.35 -8.44
CA GLU A 90 8.82 0.16 -9.19
C GLU A 90 7.47 -0.42 -8.75
N SER A 91 7.08 -0.22 -7.48
CA SER A 91 5.76 -0.64 -7.02
C SER A 91 4.63 0.19 -7.66
N VAL A 92 4.88 1.48 -7.91
CA VAL A 92 3.94 2.33 -8.68
C VAL A 92 3.79 1.81 -10.11
N THR A 93 4.90 1.52 -10.78
CA THR A 93 4.90 0.94 -12.12
C THR A 93 4.11 -0.37 -12.15
N THR A 94 4.35 -1.24 -11.17
CA THR A 94 3.65 -2.53 -11.03
C THR A 94 2.14 -2.34 -10.87
N VAL A 95 1.71 -1.45 -9.95
CA VAL A 95 0.28 -1.19 -9.71
C VAL A 95 -0.39 -0.64 -10.97
N ASN A 96 0.22 0.36 -11.63
CA ASN A 96 -0.34 0.97 -12.82
C ASN A 96 -0.46 -0.04 -13.99
N TYR A 97 0.53 -0.92 -14.16
CA TYR A 97 0.48 -1.96 -15.17
C TYR A 97 -0.58 -3.02 -14.85
N LEU A 98 -0.61 -3.52 -13.61
CA LEU A 98 -1.59 -4.51 -13.15
C LEU A 98 -3.02 -3.99 -13.28
N ALA A 99 -3.26 -2.72 -12.93
CA ALA A 99 -4.58 -2.10 -13.04
C ALA A 99 -5.13 -2.08 -14.47
N LYS A 100 -4.27 -1.83 -15.46
CA LYS A 100 -4.61 -1.83 -16.88
C LYS A 100 -4.84 -3.26 -17.41
N MET A 101 -4.00 -4.19 -16.98
CA MET A 101 -4.06 -5.58 -17.41
C MET A 101 -5.28 -6.32 -16.83
N ARG A 102 -5.68 -5.98 -15.60
CA ARG A 102 -6.77 -6.63 -14.87
C ARG A 102 -7.75 -5.61 -14.31
N PRO A 103 -8.62 -5.04 -15.18
CA PRO A 103 -9.62 -4.05 -14.76
C PRO A 103 -10.72 -4.62 -13.84
N ASP A 104 -10.83 -5.94 -13.77
CA ASP A 104 -11.73 -6.70 -12.90
C ASP A 104 -11.18 -6.87 -11.46
N LEU A 105 -9.88 -6.64 -11.26
CA LEU A 105 -9.23 -6.77 -9.96
C LEU A 105 -9.23 -5.42 -9.22
N VAL A 106 -9.88 -5.38 -8.06
CA VAL A 106 -9.82 -4.20 -7.18
C VAL A 106 -8.47 -4.16 -6.46
N ILE A 107 -7.73 -3.08 -6.63
CA ILE A 107 -6.43 -2.85 -6.00
C ILE A 107 -6.56 -1.72 -4.98
N TRP A 108 -6.43 -2.08 -3.70
CA TRP A 108 -6.44 -1.12 -2.59
C TRP A 108 -5.01 -0.83 -2.14
N VAL A 109 -4.50 0.33 -2.52
CA VAL A 109 -3.14 0.80 -2.22
C VAL A 109 -3.13 1.56 -0.91
N VAL A 110 -2.44 1.05 0.10
CA VAL A 110 -2.25 1.76 1.38
C VAL A 110 -0.86 2.40 1.38
N THR A 111 -0.79 3.70 1.66
CA THR A 111 0.49 4.44 1.60
C THR A 111 0.55 5.64 2.54
N ARG A 112 1.78 6.07 2.84
CA ARG A 112 2.12 7.32 3.54
C ARG A 112 3.15 8.15 2.74
N VAL A 113 3.49 7.73 1.50
CA VAL A 113 4.52 8.38 0.68
C VAL A 113 3.89 9.25 -0.40
N PRO A 114 3.82 10.59 -0.20
CA PRO A 114 3.11 11.51 -1.10
C PRO A 114 3.58 11.43 -2.55
N LYS A 115 4.91 11.42 -2.75
CA LYS A 115 5.54 11.42 -4.06
C LYS A 115 5.06 10.24 -4.92
N TRP A 116 5.08 9.05 -4.37
CA TRP A 116 4.72 7.84 -5.11
C TRP A 116 3.22 7.66 -5.25
N ALA A 117 2.46 8.00 -4.19
CA ALA A 117 1.00 7.97 -4.24
C ALA A 117 0.44 8.84 -5.37
N ALA A 118 1.02 10.02 -5.59
CA ALA A 118 0.58 10.94 -6.64
C ALA A 118 0.82 10.43 -8.07
N LEU A 119 1.68 9.44 -8.26
CA LEU A 119 1.97 8.83 -9.56
C LEU A 119 1.09 7.63 -9.89
N ILE A 120 0.21 7.19 -8.98
CA ILE A 120 -0.80 6.17 -9.29
C ILE A 120 -1.77 6.76 -10.32
N GLU A 121 -1.91 6.08 -11.46
CA GLU A 121 -2.74 6.53 -12.56
C GLU A 121 -4.24 6.34 -12.28
N GLN A 122 -5.06 7.16 -12.93
CA GLN A 122 -6.51 7.03 -12.85
C GLN A 122 -6.95 5.69 -13.44
N ALA A 123 -7.57 4.86 -12.62
CA ALA A 123 -8.20 3.62 -13.03
C ALA A 123 -9.42 3.34 -12.13
N PRO A 124 -10.53 2.80 -12.68
CA PRO A 124 -11.75 2.59 -11.90
C PRO A 124 -11.58 1.54 -10.79
N ASN A 125 -10.59 0.67 -10.91
CA ASN A 125 -10.32 -0.46 -10.03
C ASN A 125 -9.17 -0.21 -9.03
N VAL A 126 -8.58 1.00 -9.00
CA VAL A 126 -7.50 1.35 -8.06
C VAL A 126 -7.98 2.42 -7.09
N PHE A 127 -7.78 2.17 -5.81
CA PHE A 127 -8.12 3.08 -4.71
C PHE A 127 -6.89 3.35 -3.86
N VAL A 128 -6.51 4.63 -3.74
CA VAL A 128 -5.38 5.04 -2.92
C VAL A 128 -5.84 5.45 -1.53
N HIS A 129 -5.47 4.67 -0.53
CA HIS A 129 -5.69 4.97 0.88
C HIS A 129 -4.45 5.66 1.44
N PHE A 130 -4.53 6.97 1.63
CA PHE A 130 -3.44 7.74 2.21
C PHE A 130 -3.62 7.85 3.72
N SER A 131 -2.78 7.15 4.47
CA SER A 131 -2.86 7.09 5.93
C SER A 131 -2.06 8.22 6.58
N LEU A 132 -2.71 8.98 7.46
CA LEU A 132 -2.16 10.13 8.19
C LEU A 132 -2.19 9.91 9.70
N ASP A 133 -1.44 10.71 10.41
CA ASP A 133 -1.50 10.93 11.85
C ASP A 133 -1.03 12.35 12.19
N LYS A 134 -1.08 12.77 13.46
CA LYS A 134 -0.68 14.12 13.89
C LYS A 134 0.75 14.54 13.48
N HIS A 135 1.64 13.56 13.26
CA HIS A 135 3.02 13.82 12.84
C HIS A 135 3.20 13.84 11.32
N SER A 136 2.14 13.54 10.58
CA SER A 136 2.21 13.41 9.11
C SER A 136 1.16 14.23 8.36
N LEU A 137 0.43 15.14 9.04
CA LEU A 137 -0.59 15.98 8.40
C LEU A 137 -0.06 16.76 7.19
N ALA A 138 1.15 17.31 7.26
CA ALA A 138 1.78 18.01 6.15
C ALA A 138 1.99 17.12 4.90
N ARG A 139 1.95 15.79 5.02
CA ARG A 139 2.04 14.89 3.89
C ARG A 139 0.80 14.92 3.01
N ARG A 140 -0.38 15.27 3.58
CA ARG A 140 -1.60 15.51 2.78
C ARG A 140 -1.38 16.65 1.79
N GLU A 141 -0.89 17.79 2.29
CA GLU A 141 -0.58 18.94 1.44
C GLU A 141 0.49 18.60 0.40
N SER A 142 1.53 17.88 0.82
CA SER A 142 2.55 17.39 -0.09
C SER A 142 1.96 16.50 -1.19
N PHE A 143 1.08 15.55 -0.86
CA PHE A 143 0.39 14.70 -1.84
C PHE A 143 -0.42 15.54 -2.84
N LEU A 144 -1.24 16.46 -2.37
CA LEU A 144 -2.05 17.34 -3.22
C LEU A 144 -1.18 18.25 -4.09
N LYS A 145 -0.05 18.76 -3.56
CA LYS A 145 0.92 19.57 -4.30
C LYS A 145 1.58 18.80 -5.45
N HIS A 146 1.73 17.49 -5.33
CA HIS A 146 2.22 16.63 -6.40
C HIS A 146 1.20 16.40 -7.52
N LYS A 147 -0.01 16.98 -7.43
CA LYS A 147 -1.09 16.84 -8.41
C LYS A 147 -1.39 15.36 -8.70
N PRO A 148 -2.06 14.65 -7.80
CA PRO A 148 -2.36 13.24 -7.97
C PRO A 148 -3.01 12.94 -9.31
N ARG A 149 -2.55 11.89 -9.97
CA ARG A 149 -3.08 11.46 -11.28
C ARG A 149 -4.43 10.77 -11.17
N THR A 150 -4.73 10.21 -10.00
CA THR A 150 -6.02 9.57 -9.71
C THR A 150 -6.90 10.46 -8.83
N SER A 151 -8.22 10.43 -9.06
CA SER A 151 -9.24 11.00 -8.17
C SER A 151 -9.77 9.97 -7.16
N ASN A 152 -9.43 8.68 -7.33
CA ASN A 152 -9.85 7.59 -6.45
C ASN A 152 -8.92 7.49 -5.24
N TYR A 153 -8.89 8.52 -4.40
CA TYR A 153 -8.12 8.51 -3.16
C TYR A 153 -8.97 8.96 -1.98
N PHE A 154 -8.59 8.50 -0.80
CA PHE A 154 -9.14 8.96 0.46
C PHE A 154 -8.06 9.01 1.54
N PHE A 155 -8.30 9.85 2.52
CA PHE A 155 -7.42 9.99 3.68
C PHE A 155 -8.04 9.26 4.86
N SER A 156 -7.20 8.57 5.65
CA SER A 156 -7.56 8.15 7.00
C SER A 156 -6.64 8.81 8.00
N TYR A 157 -7.15 9.04 9.19
CA TYR A 157 -6.39 9.63 10.28
C TYR A 157 -6.28 8.64 11.43
N GLN A 158 -5.06 8.29 11.81
CA GLN A 158 -4.78 7.48 12.98
C GLN A 158 -4.57 8.39 14.18
N CYS A 159 -5.39 8.23 15.21
CA CYS A 159 -5.33 8.99 16.46
C CYS A 159 -5.05 8.09 17.66
N ASP A 160 -4.52 8.68 18.73
CA ASP A 160 -4.49 8.04 20.05
C ASP A 160 -5.92 8.06 20.65
N GLU A 161 -6.18 7.18 21.62
CA GLU A 161 -7.45 7.15 22.34
C GLU A 161 -7.74 8.51 23.00
N GLY A 162 -8.93 9.06 22.74
CA GLY A 162 -9.35 10.39 23.22
C GLY A 162 -8.84 11.56 22.39
N GLU A 163 -8.03 11.36 21.38
CA GLU A 163 -7.65 12.41 20.43
C GLU A 163 -8.80 12.66 19.44
N VAL A 164 -9.15 13.92 19.22
CA VAL A 164 -10.14 14.31 18.20
C VAL A 164 -9.39 14.53 16.88
N PRO A 165 -9.72 13.78 15.81
CA PRO A 165 -9.12 14.02 14.51
C PRO A 165 -9.40 15.44 14.03
N PRO A 166 -8.43 16.12 13.37
CA PRO A 166 -8.65 17.42 12.77
C PRO A 166 -9.51 17.28 11.50
N LEU A 167 -10.83 17.16 11.69
CA LEU A 167 -11.79 16.85 10.60
C LEU A 167 -12.09 18.04 9.69
N GLU A 168 -11.74 19.26 10.09
CA GLU A 168 -12.20 20.50 9.46
C GLU A 168 -11.75 20.70 8.01
N ASN A 169 -10.85 19.85 7.46
CA ASN A 169 -10.36 19.97 6.08
C ASN A 169 -10.05 18.64 5.43
N LEU A 170 -10.67 17.56 5.86
CA LEU A 170 -10.44 16.24 5.28
C LEU A 170 -11.62 15.88 4.35
N GLU A 171 -11.61 16.36 3.13
CA GLU A 171 -12.45 15.81 2.06
C GLU A 171 -12.07 14.35 1.87
N ASN A 172 -13.06 13.44 1.87
CA ASN A 172 -12.90 11.99 1.74
C ASN A 172 -12.21 11.30 2.95
N VAL A 173 -12.74 11.48 4.16
CA VAL A 173 -12.24 10.75 5.34
C VAL A 173 -13.09 9.52 5.61
N ALA A 174 -12.44 8.35 5.67
CA ALA A 174 -12.95 7.21 6.40
C ALA A 174 -12.33 7.24 7.82
N VAL A 175 -13.18 7.27 8.83
CA VAL A 175 -12.79 7.13 10.25
C VAL A 175 -12.68 5.67 10.60
#